data_978843daad76041eeb84e585fa2d3f66
#
_entry.id   978843daad76041eeb84e585fa2d3f66
#
_cell.length_a   1.000
_cell.length_b   1.000
_cell.length_c   1.000
_cell.angle_alpha   90.00
_cell.angle_beta   90.00
_cell.angle_gamma   90.00
#
_symmetry.space_group_name_H-M   'P 1'
#
loop_
_entity.id
_entity.type
_entity.pdbx_description
1 polymer ?
#
loop_
_entity_poly.entity_id
_entity_poly.type
_entity_poly.pdbx_seq_one_letter_code
_entity_poly.pdbx_strand_id
1 'polypeptide(L)'
;MCAVRSRAPNTVSSLTSDRVTAAVERALDDRQREATEEVERILAAAVRVMERVAPEPPRVSDIVAEAGSSNKAFYRYFAGKDDLILAVMERGVAIVVSYLEHQMAKESAPRDKVVRWIEGTLAQVADPHLISMTRAAAGQMSAGTSWRAADQEMMRPLRELLIEPVVALGSTDVERDVQAVFGCTAATMRRYVGSVDRPGPDDIAHVVGFCLRGLGVS
;
A
#
# COMPACT_ATOMS: atom_id res chain seq x y z
N MET A 1 -42.87 10.18 -62.90
CA MET A 1 -41.70 9.39 -62.60
C MET A 1 -40.58 10.32 -62.20
N CYS A 2 -40.36 10.52 -60.93
CA CYS A 2 -39.31 11.36 -60.39
C CYS A 2 -38.36 10.45 -59.53
N ALA A 3 -37.13 10.24 -59.99
CA ALA A 3 -36.16 9.41 -59.34
C ALA A 3 -35.51 10.17 -58.16
N VAL A 4 -35.72 9.68 -56.95
CA VAL A 4 -35.01 10.14 -55.74
C VAL A 4 -33.61 9.56 -55.77
N ARG A 5 -32.60 10.44 -55.93
CA ARG A 5 -31.19 10.06 -55.76
C ARG A 5 -30.87 9.96 -54.28
N SER A 6 -30.63 8.74 -53.81
CA SER A 6 -30.09 8.45 -52.50
C SER A 6 -28.64 8.96 -52.42
N ARG A 7 -28.38 9.84 -51.45
CA ARG A 7 -27.05 10.39 -51.16
C ARG A 7 -26.37 9.43 -50.17
N ALA A 8 -25.27 8.78 -50.58
CA ALA A 8 -24.48 7.96 -49.74
C ALA A 8 -23.87 8.74 -48.54
N PRO A 9 -23.81 8.19 -47.35
CA PRO A 9 -23.26 8.90 -46.20
C PRO A 9 -21.74 9.06 -46.33
N ASN A 10 -21.28 10.21 -45.85
CA ASN A 10 -19.90 10.71 -45.91
C ASN A 10 -18.95 9.86 -45.06
N THR A 11 -18.37 8.78 -45.57
CA THR A 11 -17.46 7.87 -44.93
C THR A 11 -16.09 8.52 -44.57
N VAL A 12 -15.77 9.66 -45.14
CA VAL A 12 -14.49 10.36 -44.92
C VAL A 12 -14.46 11.12 -43.59
N SER A 13 -15.63 11.60 -43.11
CA SER A 13 -15.70 12.39 -41.87
C SER A 13 -15.51 11.53 -40.60
N SER A 14 -15.93 10.27 -40.64
CA SER A 14 -15.75 9.34 -39.50
C SER A 14 -14.29 8.91 -39.31
N LEU A 15 -13.59 8.60 -40.39
CA LEU A 15 -12.18 8.15 -40.35
C LEU A 15 -11.22 9.25 -39.88
N THR A 16 -11.53 10.51 -40.15
CA THR A 16 -10.70 11.64 -39.68
C THR A 16 -10.92 11.88 -38.18
N SER A 17 -12.14 11.70 -37.69
CA SER A 17 -12.49 11.78 -36.27
C SER A 17 -11.80 10.69 -35.47
N ASP A 18 -11.79 9.45 -35.96
CA ASP A 18 -11.16 8.29 -35.27
C ASP A 18 -9.64 8.46 -35.14
N ARG A 19 -8.96 9.00 -36.17
CA ARG A 19 -7.51 9.26 -36.12
C ARG A 19 -7.15 10.38 -35.14
N VAL A 20 -7.93 11.42 -35.06
CA VAL A 20 -7.74 12.53 -34.12
C VAL A 20 -7.98 12.02 -32.68
N THR A 21 -9.04 11.28 -32.46
CA THR A 21 -9.33 10.66 -31.16
C THR A 21 -8.20 9.74 -30.71
N ALA A 22 -7.76 8.82 -31.56
CA ALA A 22 -6.63 7.93 -31.28
C ALA A 22 -5.30 8.67 -31.05
N ALA A 23 -5.08 9.81 -31.70
CA ALA A 23 -3.90 10.63 -31.45
C ALA A 23 -3.96 11.33 -30.08
N VAL A 24 -5.14 11.83 -29.69
CA VAL A 24 -5.37 12.44 -28.37
C VAL A 24 -5.24 11.40 -27.27
N GLU A 25 -5.83 10.23 -27.44
CA GLU A 25 -5.71 9.11 -26.48
C GLU A 25 -4.25 8.74 -26.23
N ARG A 26 -3.48 8.52 -27.28
CA ARG A 26 -2.04 8.22 -27.15
C ARG A 26 -1.27 9.34 -26.42
N ALA A 27 -1.56 10.58 -26.73
CA ALA A 27 -0.89 11.71 -26.08
C ALA A 27 -1.28 11.84 -24.58
N LEU A 28 -2.50 11.44 -24.21
CA LEU A 28 -2.95 11.36 -22.80
C LEU A 28 -2.28 10.20 -22.08
N ASP A 29 -2.21 9.04 -22.73
CA ASP A 29 -1.54 7.85 -22.17
C ASP A 29 -0.05 8.10 -21.92
N ASP A 30 0.64 8.74 -22.86
CA ASP A 30 2.06 9.10 -22.71
C ASP A 30 2.26 10.08 -21.55
N ARG A 31 1.43 11.13 -21.45
CA ARG A 31 1.49 12.07 -20.32
C ARG A 31 1.19 11.42 -18.98
N GLN A 32 0.23 10.51 -18.94
CA GLN A 32 -0.11 9.77 -17.73
C GLN A 32 1.06 8.88 -17.29
N ARG A 33 1.70 8.21 -18.23
CA ARG A 33 2.88 7.38 -17.98
C ARG A 33 4.04 8.22 -17.42
N GLU A 34 4.39 9.33 -18.08
CA GLU A 34 5.43 10.27 -17.63
C GLU A 34 5.16 10.79 -16.21
N ALA A 35 3.90 11.17 -15.93
CA ALA A 35 3.48 11.65 -14.62
C ALA A 35 3.62 10.54 -13.54
N THR A 36 3.21 9.31 -13.88
CA THR A 36 3.33 8.15 -12.98
C THR A 36 4.79 7.86 -12.68
N GLU A 37 5.66 7.84 -13.69
CA GLU A 37 7.10 7.62 -13.53
C GLU A 37 7.75 8.72 -12.67
N GLU A 38 7.33 9.98 -12.83
CA GLU A 38 7.85 11.08 -12.02
C GLU A 38 7.41 10.95 -10.55
N VAL A 39 6.14 10.63 -10.29
CA VAL A 39 5.63 10.35 -8.94
C VAL A 39 6.39 9.17 -8.31
N GLU A 40 6.58 8.09 -9.04
CA GLU A 40 7.32 6.91 -8.57
C GLU A 40 8.78 7.24 -8.20
N ARG A 41 9.46 8.07 -8.99
CA ARG A 41 10.82 8.53 -8.66
C ARG A 41 10.83 9.36 -7.38
N ILE A 42 9.85 10.25 -7.18
CA ILE A 42 9.73 11.08 -5.98
C ILE A 42 9.46 10.20 -4.75
N LEU A 43 8.53 9.23 -4.84
CA LEU A 43 8.24 8.29 -3.74
C LEU A 43 9.47 7.46 -3.36
N ALA A 44 10.18 6.92 -4.35
CA ALA A 44 11.39 6.14 -4.11
C ALA A 44 12.52 6.99 -3.49
N ALA A 45 12.68 8.23 -3.93
CA ALA A 45 13.62 9.17 -3.35
C ALA A 45 13.24 9.53 -1.90
N ALA A 46 11.96 9.73 -1.62
CA ALA A 46 11.47 9.99 -0.28
C ALA A 46 11.84 8.88 0.70
N VAL A 47 11.66 7.61 0.31
CA VAL A 47 12.07 6.45 1.12
C VAL A 47 13.56 6.51 1.44
N ARG A 48 14.42 6.67 0.43
CA ARG A 48 15.89 6.74 0.63
C ARG A 48 16.31 7.90 1.54
N VAL A 49 15.67 9.07 1.38
CA VAL A 49 15.94 10.22 2.24
C VAL A 49 15.47 9.95 3.66
N MET A 50 14.26 9.41 3.86
CA MET A 50 13.73 9.07 5.18
C MET A 50 14.65 8.08 5.92
N GLU A 51 15.12 7.03 5.25
CA GLU A 51 16.07 6.07 5.82
C GLU A 51 17.40 6.72 6.23
N ARG A 52 17.92 7.63 5.41
CA ARG A 52 19.19 8.30 5.64
C ARG A 52 19.14 9.31 6.78
N VAL A 53 18.02 10.02 6.95
CA VAL A 53 17.90 11.09 7.95
C VAL A 53 17.23 10.65 9.25
N ALA A 54 16.68 9.44 9.31
CA ALA A 54 15.98 8.95 10.50
C ALA A 54 16.86 9.10 11.76
N PRO A 55 16.31 9.56 12.89
CA PRO A 55 14.88 9.79 13.18
C PRO A 55 14.35 11.17 12.72
N GLU A 56 15.19 12.03 12.15
CA GLU A 56 14.80 13.38 11.73
C GLU A 56 13.79 13.35 10.57
N PRO A 57 12.87 14.34 10.50
CA PRO A 57 11.95 14.42 9.38
C PRO A 57 12.68 14.84 8.08
N PRO A 58 12.34 14.22 6.93
CA PRO A 58 12.94 14.56 5.66
C PRO A 58 12.58 16.00 5.23
N ARG A 59 13.47 16.64 4.48
CA ARG A 59 13.19 17.94 3.85
C ARG A 59 12.77 17.73 2.41
N VAL A 60 11.79 18.53 1.94
CA VAL A 60 11.34 18.48 0.54
C VAL A 60 12.49 18.75 -0.43
N SER A 61 13.39 19.69 -0.10
CA SER A 61 14.58 19.99 -0.91
C SER A 61 15.46 18.77 -1.15
N ASP A 62 15.66 17.94 -0.12
CA ASP A 62 16.52 16.77 -0.19
C ASP A 62 15.87 15.66 -1.02
N ILE A 63 14.54 15.49 -0.89
CA ILE A 63 13.75 14.56 -1.67
C ILE A 63 13.77 14.93 -3.16
N VAL A 64 13.54 16.20 -3.47
CA VAL A 64 13.51 16.71 -4.83
C VAL A 64 14.88 16.56 -5.50
N ALA A 65 15.96 16.87 -4.77
CA ALA A 65 17.32 16.68 -5.26
C ALA A 65 17.63 15.20 -5.51
N GLU A 66 17.28 14.31 -4.58
CA GLU A 66 17.45 12.85 -4.69
C GLU A 66 16.64 12.26 -5.85
N ALA A 67 15.44 12.81 -6.14
CA ALA A 67 14.56 12.37 -7.23
C ALA A 67 15.03 12.87 -8.62
N GLY A 68 15.95 13.80 -8.68
CA GLY A 68 16.29 14.52 -9.93
C GLY A 68 15.10 15.31 -10.48
N SER A 69 14.22 15.84 -9.58
CA SER A 69 13.01 16.56 -9.93
C SER A 69 13.10 18.04 -9.51
N SER A 70 11.99 18.77 -9.57
CA SER A 70 11.93 20.18 -9.17
C SER A 70 10.86 20.42 -8.09
N ASN A 71 11.01 21.50 -7.30
CA ASN A 71 9.96 21.91 -6.36
C ASN A 71 8.62 22.12 -7.07
N LYS A 72 8.64 22.67 -8.30
CA LYS A 72 7.41 22.87 -9.08
C LYS A 72 6.74 21.54 -9.42
N ALA A 73 7.52 20.52 -9.77
CA ALA A 73 7.00 19.17 -10.03
C ALA A 73 6.46 18.53 -8.74
N PHE A 74 7.20 18.64 -7.65
CA PHE A 74 6.75 18.14 -6.35
C PHE A 74 5.37 18.70 -5.97
N TYR A 75 5.21 20.03 -5.96
CA TYR A 75 3.94 20.68 -5.59
C TYR A 75 2.83 20.55 -6.63
N ARG A 76 3.10 19.96 -7.80
CA ARG A 76 2.06 19.52 -8.76
C ARG A 76 1.35 18.26 -8.28
N TYR A 77 2.08 17.36 -7.61
CA TYR A 77 1.57 16.04 -7.22
C TYR A 77 1.22 15.93 -5.75
N PHE A 78 1.92 16.65 -4.88
CA PHE A 78 1.76 16.58 -3.44
C PHE A 78 1.47 17.96 -2.84
N ALA A 79 0.45 18.01 -1.99
CA ALA A 79 0.08 19.27 -1.29
C ALA A 79 1.18 19.72 -0.31
N GLY A 80 2.03 18.80 0.14
CA GLY A 80 3.13 19.08 1.05
C GLY A 80 3.86 17.81 1.46
N LYS A 81 4.78 17.96 2.42
CA LYS A 81 5.59 16.86 2.94
C LYS A 81 4.73 15.74 3.54
N ASP A 82 3.70 16.10 4.31
CA ASP A 82 2.85 15.13 5.02
C ASP A 82 2.02 14.28 4.02
N ASP A 83 1.55 14.90 2.95
CA ASP A 83 0.85 14.22 1.85
C ASP A 83 1.76 13.23 1.13
N LEU A 84 3.02 13.62 0.86
CA LEU A 84 4.02 12.70 0.32
C LEU A 84 4.31 11.53 1.27
N ILE A 85 4.48 11.80 2.58
CA ILE A 85 4.76 10.74 3.57
C ILE A 85 3.59 9.76 3.61
N LEU A 86 2.35 10.25 3.60
CA LEU A 86 1.16 9.41 3.54
C LEU A 86 1.17 8.51 2.28
N ALA A 87 1.46 9.08 1.11
CA ALA A 87 1.55 8.30 -0.14
C ALA A 87 2.67 7.25 -0.11
N VAL A 88 3.82 7.55 0.51
CA VAL A 88 4.90 6.55 0.74
C VAL A 88 4.40 5.39 1.61
N MET A 89 3.66 5.70 2.66
CA MET A 89 3.13 4.69 3.59
C MET A 89 2.04 3.84 2.94
N GLU A 90 1.10 4.44 2.23
CA GLU A 90 0.05 3.74 1.46
C GLU A 90 0.68 2.78 0.45
N ARG A 91 1.72 3.22 -0.25
CA ARG A 91 2.48 2.36 -1.16
C ARG A 91 3.15 1.20 -0.42
N GLY A 92 3.77 1.46 0.73
CA GLY A 92 4.37 0.42 1.57
C GLY A 92 3.34 -0.64 1.99
N VAL A 93 2.17 -0.21 2.46
CA VAL A 93 1.07 -1.11 2.80
C VAL A 93 0.61 -1.91 1.58
N ALA A 94 0.44 -1.28 0.42
CA ALA A 94 0.03 -1.98 -0.81
C ALA A 94 1.03 -3.08 -1.22
N ILE A 95 2.33 -2.86 -1.05
CA ILE A 95 3.37 -3.88 -1.30
C ILE A 95 3.21 -5.05 -0.33
N VAL A 96 3.00 -4.78 0.96
CA VAL A 96 2.80 -5.82 1.98
C VAL A 96 1.51 -6.61 1.71
N VAL A 97 0.41 -5.94 1.36
CA VAL A 97 -0.86 -6.57 0.99
C VAL A 97 -0.65 -7.54 -0.17
N SER A 98 -0.05 -7.09 -1.27
CA SER A 98 0.20 -7.93 -2.45
C SER A 98 1.09 -9.14 -2.12
N TYR A 99 2.11 -8.95 -1.29
CA TYR A 99 2.95 -10.04 -0.80
C TYR A 99 2.15 -11.05 0.01
N LEU A 100 1.32 -10.59 0.96
CA LEU A 100 0.50 -11.45 1.81
C LEU A 100 -0.54 -12.21 1.01
N GLU A 101 -1.25 -11.55 0.08
CA GLU A 101 -2.19 -12.19 -0.85
C GLU A 101 -1.52 -13.36 -1.58
N HIS A 102 -0.33 -13.11 -2.15
CA HIS A 102 0.40 -14.15 -2.86
C HIS A 102 0.85 -15.30 -1.94
N GLN A 103 1.27 -15.03 -0.71
CA GLN A 103 1.69 -16.07 0.23
C GLN A 103 0.48 -16.86 0.75
N MET A 104 -0.61 -16.18 1.12
CA MET A 104 -1.84 -16.83 1.59
C MET A 104 -2.51 -17.68 0.51
N ALA A 105 -2.41 -17.28 -0.75
CA ALA A 105 -2.95 -18.06 -1.88
C ALA A 105 -2.27 -19.42 -2.08
N LYS A 106 -1.09 -19.65 -1.51
CA LYS A 106 -0.40 -20.95 -1.54
C LYS A 106 -0.95 -21.96 -0.52
N GLU A 107 -1.68 -21.45 0.47
CA GLU A 107 -2.23 -22.26 1.54
C GLU A 107 -3.67 -22.66 1.24
N SER A 108 -3.99 -23.93 1.39
CA SER A 108 -5.35 -24.47 1.19
C SER A 108 -6.20 -24.39 2.46
N ALA A 109 -5.57 -24.51 3.64
CA ALA A 109 -6.30 -24.50 4.91
C ALA A 109 -6.47 -23.05 5.43
N PRO A 110 -7.69 -22.67 5.85
CA PRO A 110 -7.95 -21.34 6.40
C PRO A 110 -7.06 -20.99 7.58
N ARG A 111 -6.74 -21.97 8.42
CA ARG A 111 -5.80 -21.84 9.54
C ARG A 111 -4.43 -21.36 9.06
N ASP A 112 -3.90 -21.99 8.02
CA ASP A 112 -2.55 -21.70 7.54
C ASP A 112 -2.50 -20.36 6.82
N LYS A 113 -3.59 -19.90 6.19
CA LYS A 113 -3.72 -18.54 5.68
C LYS A 113 -3.58 -17.50 6.80
N VAL A 114 -4.25 -17.69 7.95
CA VAL A 114 -4.11 -16.79 9.11
C VAL A 114 -2.67 -16.81 9.64
N VAL A 115 -2.03 -17.99 9.72
CA VAL A 115 -0.61 -18.11 10.11
C VAL A 115 0.27 -17.29 9.17
N ARG A 116 0.14 -17.49 7.86
CA ARG A 116 0.91 -16.75 6.85
C ARG A 116 0.72 -15.25 6.94
N TRP A 117 -0.51 -14.81 7.20
CA TRP A 117 -0.80 -13.39 7.38
C TRP A 117 -0.04 -12.81 8.59
N ILE A 118 -0.07 -13.48 9.74
CA ILE A 118 0.62 -13.03 10.97
C ILE A 118 2.15 -13.04 10.76
N GLU A 119 2.71 -14.15 10.27
CA GLU A 119 4.14 -14.29 10.02
C GLU A 119 4.66 -13.24 9.04
N GLY A 120 3.98 -13.07 7.90
CA GLY A 120 4.37 -12.11 6.87
C GLY A 120 4.23 -10.65 7.32
N THR A 121 3.24 -10.36 8.16
CA THR A 121 3.10 -9.03 8.79
C THR A 121 4.24 -8.77 9.79
N LEU A 122 4.56 -9.72 10.66
CA LEU A 122 5.64 -9.58 11.62
C LEU A 122 7.03 -9.62 10.98
N ALA A 123 7.17 -10.19 9.78
CA ALA A 123 8.42 -10.14 9.01
C ALA A 123 8.88 -8.71 8.74
N GLN A 124 7.94 -7.74 8.65
CA GLN A 124 8.28 -6.31 8.46
C GLN A 124 9.13 -5.72 9.60
N VAL A 125 9.11 -6.33 10.78
CA VAL A 125 9.91 -5.91 11.94
C VAL A 125 10.98 -6.94 12.33
N ALA A 126 10.86 -8.17 11.86
CA ALA A 126 11.85 -9.22 12.07
C ALA A 126 13.02 -9.12 11.08
N ASP A 127 12.74 -8.77 9.81
CA ASP A 127 13.76 -8.65 8.77
C ASP A 127 14.58 -7.36 8.92
N PRO A 128 15.92 -7.46 8.97
CA PRO A 128 16.82 -6.30 9.07
C PRO A 128 16.65 -5.27 7.94
N HIS A 129 16.31 -5.72 6.74
CA HIS A 129 16.19 -4.83 5.58
C HIS A 129 14.82 -4.12 5.53
N LEU A 130 13.77 -4.73 6.08
CA LEU A 130 12.42 -4.17 6.09
C LEU A 130 12.18 -3.21 7.26
N ILE A 131 12.82 -3.44 8.41
CA ILE A 131 12.56 -2.68 9.63
C ILE A 131 12.99 -1.20 9.52
N SER A 132 14.01 -0.87 8.74
CA SER A 132 14.46 0.51 8.55
C SER A 132 13.36 1.38 7.94
N MET A 133 12.70 0.88 6.90
CA MET A 133 11.55 1.52 6.26
C MET A 133 10.37 1.67 7.23
N THR A 134 10.05 0.59 7.95
CA THR A 134 8.95 0.58 8.92
C THR A 134 9.18 1.57 10.06
N ARG A 135 10.43 1.68 10.56
CA ARG A 135 10.80 2.67 11.59
C ARG A 135 10.75 4.10 11.08
N ALA A 136 11.27 4.35 9.89
CA ALA A 136 11.23 5.67 9.27
C ALA A 136 9.79 6.16 9.09
N ALA A 137 8.90 5.28 8.64
CA ALA A 137 7.48 5.56 8.51
C ALA A 137 6.81 5.82 9.87
N ALA A 138 7.01 4.92 10.85
CA ALA A 138 6.42 5.03 12.19
C ALA A 138 6.87 6.32 12.94
N GLY A 139 8.13 6.73 12.77
CA GLY A 139 8.65 7.97 13.35
C GLY A 139 7.89 9.22 12.88
N GLN A 140 7.41 9.21 11.64
CA GLN A 140 6.62 10.32 11.09
C GLN A 140 5.15 10.31 11.57
N MET A 141 4.60 9.13 11.91
CA MET A 141 3.20 8.98 12.36
C MET A 141 2.94 9.50 13.77
N SER A 142 3.97 9.60 14.61
CA SER A 142 3.80 9.94 16.03
C SER A 142 3.42 11.41 16.28
N ALA A 143 3.36 12.25 15.25
CA ALA A 143 3.32 13.72 15.40
C ALA A 143 1.93 14.37 15.35
N GLY A 144 0.80 13.63 15.15
CA GLY A 144 -0.50 14.31 15.08
C GLY A 144 -1.76 13.45 15.14
N THR A 145 -2.88 14.03 15.62
CA THR A 145 -4.21 13.40 15.73
C THR A 145 -4.87 13.10 14.38
N SER A 146 -4.50 13.83 13.33
CA SER A 146 -5.00 13.60 11.94
C SER A 146 -4.57 12.24 11.38
N TRP A 147 -3.45 11.69 11.83
CA TRP A 147 -2.91 10.41 11.39
C TRP A 147 -3.71 9.19 11.81
N ARG A 148 -4.48 9.26 12.92
CA ARG A 148 -5.22 8.08 13.42
C ARG A 148 -6.33 7.63 12.49
N ALA A 149 -7.07 8.57 11.89
CA ALA A 149 -8.13 8.23 10.93
C ALA A 149 -7.53 7.73 9.62
N ALA A 150 -6.47 8.38 9.13
CA ALA A 150 -5.72 7.95 7.96
C ALA A 150 -5.08 6.57 8.16
N ASP A 151 -4.53 6.28 9.35
CA ASP A 151 -3.97 4.99 9.72
C ASP A 151 -5.02 3.87 9.66
N GLN A 152 -6.22 4.09 10.18
CA GLN A 152 -7.30 3.11 10.12
C GLN A 152 -7.72 2.76 8.70
N GLU A 153 -7.86 3.76 7.84
CA GLU A 153 -8.24 3.56 6.43
C GLU A 153 -7.09 2.92 5.63
N MET A 154 -5.88 3.39 5.82
CA MET A 154 -4.69 2.85 5.18
C MET A 154 -4.45 1.36 5.51
N MET A 155 -4.73 0.95 6.77
CA MET A 155 -4.57 -0.44 7.22
C MET A 155 -5.77 -1.33 6.88
N ARG A 156 -6.85 -0.79 6.34
CA ARG A 156 -8.05 -1.55 5.97
C ARG A 156 -7.76 -2.72 5.03
N PRO A 157 -6.99 -2.56 3.94
CA PRO A 157 -6.70 -3.67 3.03
C PRO A 157 -6.00 -4.86 3.71
N LEU A 158 -5.10 -4.59 4.68
CA LEU A 158 -4.46 -5.64 5.47
C LEU A 158 -5.47 -6.43 6.32
N ARG A 159 -6.45 -5.74 6.94
CA ARG A 159 -7.51 -6.40 7.71
C ARG A 159 -8.44 -7.23 6.83
N GLU A 160 -8.78 -6.72 5.66
CA GLU A 160 -9.67 -7.38 4.70
C GLU A 160 -9.16 -8.75 4.26
N LEU A 161 -7.83 -8.96 4.18
CA LEU A 161 -7.22 -10.26 3.89
C LEU A 161 -7.56 -11.35 4.91
N LEU A 162 -7.89 -10.98 6.15
CA LEU A 162 -8.26 -11.93 7.20
C LEU A 162 -9.73 -12.36 7.13
N ILE A 163 -10.60 -11.64 6.43
CA ILE A 163 -12.05 -11.89 6.44
C ILE A 163 -12.36 -13.30 5.93
N GLU A 164 -11.87 -13.65 4.75
CA GLU A 164 -12.15 -14.96 4.13
C GLU A 164 -11.70 -16.12 5.01
N PRO A 165 -10.44 -16.19 5.48
CA PRO A 165 -10.01 -17.30 6.31
C PRO A 165 -10.71 -17.34 7.67
N VAL A 166 -11.03 -16.21 8.29
CA VAL A 166 -11.76 -16.18 9.58
C VAL A 166 -13.21 -16.66 9.42
N VAL A 167 -13.90 -16.29 8.34
CA VAL A 167 -15.21 -16.86 7.99
C VAL A 167 -15.12 -18.38 7.80
N ALA A 168 -14.12 -18.84 7.06
CA ALA A 168 -13.92 -20.25 6.78
C ALA A 168 -13.55 -21.09 8.02
N LEU A 169 -13.01 -20.48 9.06
CA LEU A 169 -12.78 -21.08 10.38
C LEU A 169 -14.06 -21.19 11.24
N GLY A 170 -15.18 -20.63 10.79
CA GLY A 170 -16.47 -20.73 11.47
C GLY A 170 -16.68 -19.66 12.54
N SER A 171 -15.99 -18.52 12.47
CA SER A 171 -16.22 -17.39 13.39
C SER A 171 -17.68 -16.95 13.38
N THR A 172 -18.22 -16.69 14.56
CA THR A 172 -19.58 -16.16 14.76
C THR A 172 -19.63 -14.64 14.80
N ASP A 173 -18.46 -13.97 14.93
CA ASP A 173 -18.33 -12.51 14.91
C ASP A 173 -17.03 -12.13 14.18
N VAL A 174 -17.09 -12.25 12.85
CA VAL A 174 -15.93 -12.08 11.94
C VAL A 174 -15.24 -10.73 12.12
N GLU A 175 -16.01 -9.66 12.29
CA GLU A 175 -15.45 -8.31 12.43
C GLU A 175 -14.60 -8.17 13.70
N ARG A 176 -15.09 -8.66 14.84
CA ARG A 176 -14.36 -8.63 16.12
C ARG A 176 -13.13 -9.55 16.08
N ASP A 177 -13.27 -10.73 15.52
CA ASP A 177 -12.17 -11.70 15.43
C ASP A 177 -11.06 -11.19 14.52
N VAL A 178 -11.38 -10.65 13.34
CA VAL A 178 -10.43 -9.98 12.46
C VAL A 178 -9.74 -8.81 13.18
N GLN A 179 -10.52 -7.98 13.89
CA GLN A 179 -9.96 -6.86 14.64
C GLN A 179 -9.05 -7.33 15.79
N ALA A 180 -9.37 -8.43 16.46
CA ALA A 180 -8.55 -9.00 17.52
C ALA A 180 -7.21 -9.53 16.99
N VAL A 181 -7.23 -10.32 15.92
CA VAL A 181 -6.01 -10.84 15.25
C VAL A 181 -5.15 -9.68 14.76
N PHE A 182 -5.73 -8.73 14.04
CA PHE A 182 -5.04 -7.54 13.56
C PHE A 182 -4.45 -6.74 14.73
N GLY A 183 -5.23 -6.47 15.76
CA GLY A 183 -4.83 -5.69 16.93
C GLY A 183 -3.66 -6.32 17.69
N CYS A 184 -3.70 -7.64 17.90
CA CYS A 184 -2.62 -8.40 18.55
C CYS A 184 -1.31 -8.30 17.73
N THR A 185 -1.39 -8.55 16.43
CA THR A 185 -0.24 -8.49 15.52
C THR A 185 0.34 -7.08 15.43
N ALA A 186 -0.51 -6.06 15.27
CA ALA A 186 -0.11 -4.66 15.21
C ALA A 186 0.50 -4.16 16.54
N ALA A 187 -0.01 -4.62 17.69
CA ALA A 187 0.59 -4.30 18.98
C ALA A 187 2.00 -4.89 19.12
N THR A 188 2.19 -6.12 18.65
CA THR A 188 3.51 -6.77 18.60
C THR A 188 4.46 -6.01 17.68
N MET A 189 4.03 -5.64 16.46
CA MET A 189 4.83 -4.79 15.57
C MET A 189 5.28 -3.50 16.23
N ARG A 190 4.34 -2.75 16.84
CA ARG A 190 4.66 -1.47 17.50
C ARG A 190 5.70 -1.62 18.59
N ARG A 191 5.67 -2.71 19.37
CA ARG A 191 6.68 -2.99 20.40
C ARG A 191 8.08 -3.05 19.78
N TYR A 192 8.26 -3.72 18.64
CA TYR A 192 9.56 -3.91 18.02
C TYR A 192 10.00 -2.74 17.12
N VAL A 193 9.08 -1.97 16.56
CA VAL A 193 9.41 -0.75 15.81
C VAL A 193 10.16 0.25 16.71
N GLY A 194 9.74 0.39 17.97
CA GLY A 194 10.36 1.28 18.95
C GLY A 194 11.55 0.69 19.72
N SER A 195 11.93 -0.58 19.44
CA SER A 195 12.99 -1.30 20.15
C SER A 195 14.23 -1.52 19.27
N VAL A 196 15.38 -1.75 19.93
CA VAL A 196 16.59 -2.29 19.27
C VAL A 196 16.42 -3.78 18.96
N ASP A 197 15.58 -4.46 19.76
CA ASP A 197 15.32 -5.89 19.64
C ASP A 197 14.42 -6.18 18.44
N ARG A 198 14.39 -7.44 18.03
CA ARG A 198 13.56 -7.98 16.96
C ARG A 198 12.81 -9.20 17.44
N PRO A 199 11.59 -9.47 16.91
CA PRO A 199 10.91 -10.71 17.26
C PRO A 199 11.69 -11.92 16.76
N GLY A 200 11.95 -12.85 17.67
CA GLY A 200 12.49 -14.17 17.33
C GLY A 200 11.39 -15.11 16.82
N PRO A 201 11.78 -16.31 16.34
CA PRO A 201 10.81 -17.33 15.93
C PRO A 201 9.80 -17.69 17.03
N ASP A 202 10.25 -17.74 18.30
CA ASP A 202 9.41 -18.08 19.45
C ASP A 202 8.37 -16.97 19.74
N ASP A 203 8.75 -15.70 19.58
CA ASP A 203 7.82 -14.56 19.72
C ASP A 203 6.72 -14.63 18.67
N ILE A 204 7.11 -14.92 17.42
CA ILE A 204 6.15 -15.03 16.30
C ILE A 204 5.23 -16.23 16.52
N ALA A 205 5.78 -17.40 16.88
CA ALA A 205 5.01 -18.61 17.17
C ALA A 205 4.04 -18.40 18.33
N HIS A 206 4.44 -17.63 19.35
CA HIS A 206 3.57 -17.28 20.47
C HIS A 206 2.35 -16.45 20.01
N VAL A 207 2.56 -15.42 19.19
CA VAL A 207 1.47 -14.57 18.65
C VAL A 207 0.53 -15.40 17.78
N VAL A 208 1.08 -16.23 16.89
CA VAL A 208 0.31 -17.15 16.04
C VAL A 208 -0.57 -18.06 16.90
N GLY A 209 0.03 -18.76 17.87
CA GLY A 209 -0.70 -19.68 18.75
C GLY A 209 -1.77 -18.96 19.60
N PHE A 210 -1.50 -17.74 20.05
CA PHE A 210 -2.48 -16.94 20.78
C PHE A 210 -3.68 -16.58 19.90
N CYS A 211 -3.45 -16.07 18.70
CA CYS A 211 -4.50 -15.70 17.76
C CYS A 211 -5.34 -16.91 17.32
N LEU A 212 -4.71 -18.04 17.01
CA LEU A 212 -5.43 -19.26 16.61
C LEU A 212 -6.32 -19.78 17.74
N ARG A 213 -5.83 -19.81 18.99
CA ARG A 213 -6.70 -20.19 20.13
C ARG A 213 -7.86 -19.23 20.34
N GLY A 214 -7.64 -17.92 20.09
CA GLY A 214 -8.72 -16.92 20.12
C GLY A 214 -9.80 -17.17 19.07
N LEU A 215 -9.40 -17.72 17.91
CA LEU A 215 -10.31 -18.14 16.83
C LEU A 215 -10.93 -19.54 17.05
N GLY A 216 -10.67 -20.19 18.21
CA GLY A 216 -11.15 -21.54 18.50
C GLY A 216 -10.45 -22.65 17.73
N VAL A 217 -9.25 -22.38 17.19
CA VAL A 217 -8.46 -23.34 16.41
C VAL A 217 -7.29 -23.83 17.26
N SER A 218 -7.18 -25.14 17.41
CA SER A 218 -6.08 -25.82 18.14
C SER A 218 -5.00 -26.31 17.19
#